data_1b89b060aeca71000e836e7bc553b474
#
_entry.id   1b89b060aeca71000e836e7bc553b474
#
_cell.length_a   1.000
_cell.length_b   1.000
_cell.length_c   1.000
_cell.angle_alpha   90.00
_cell.angle_beta   90.00
_cell.angle_gamma   90.00
#
_symmetry.space_group_name_H-M   'P 1'
#
loop_
_entity.id
_entity.type
_entity.pdbx_description
1 polymer ?
#
loop_
_entity_poly.entity_id
_entity_poly.type
_entity_poly.pdbx_seq_one_letter_code
_entity_poly.pdbx_strand_id
1 'polypeptide(L)'
;MTTTESTEYDNLGRTIATTDVLGRVTRTEYSEDGLTTTVTTPAGATLVTKTYYDGTVILEGGTGQREMETRLELTSEGILTTTLSKGIVLLRSLENGFGQTVRQEQPNTKGGFIVTSNTYNAKGQPVRSQTEDMASTVTVYNELGHAVRRTVQLDDLHPDDPSRNRVSENSSCYRLREDGVYQVQTSTTCNADGFPLTQTTENMVSRLSAVLENKSITTDVYGQQSIQWTEYTAPTKRTRFSRIPTSDIIAESLVVDGFGTNQTDHSGICSIQRRSCTSTGVILEKTDGRGNTIMEETDLAGRPVKTTDPSGNCTTTRYLPCCDHPACITDALGGTTCYSYDIRGRKTAEYGTAIQPACFAYDEADRIVALT
;
A
#
# COMPACT_ATOMS: atom_id res chain seq x y z
N MET A 1 -4.32 -34.66 -3.64
CA MET A 1 -4.34 -34.00 -4.95
C MET A 1 -3.62 -32.68 -4.78
N THR A 2 -2.48 -32.49 -5.40
CA THR A 2 -1.84 -31.19 -5.47
C THR A 2 -2.58 -30.40 -6.52
N THR A 3 -3.45 -29.49 -6.10
CA THR A 3 -4.05 -28.51 -6.99
C THR A 3 -2.94 -27.53 -7.40
N THR A 4 -2.55 -27.56 -8.64
CA THR A 4 -1.57 -26.62 -9.21
C THR A 4 -2.35 -25.47 -9.88
N GLU A 5 -1.86 -24.26 -9.72
CA GLU A 5 -2.33 -23.14 -10.52
C GLU A 5 -2.12 -23.46 -12.02
N SER A 6 -3.09 -23.12 -12.87
CA SER A 6 -2.99 -23.30 -14.30
C SER A 6 -3.49 -22.06 -15.04
N THR A 7 -2.89 -21.81 -16.22
CA THR A 7 -3.27 -20.71 -17.11
C THR A 7 -3.49 -21.27 -18.52
N GLU A 8 -4.61 -20.94 -19.10
CA GLU A 8 -4.96 -21.28 -20.48
C GLU A 8 -4.80 -20.05 -21.39
N TYR A 9 -4.33 -20.27 -22.61
CA TYR A 9 -4.06 -19.20 -23.56
C TYR A 9 -4.80 -19.45 -24.87
N ASP A 10 -5.16 -18.39 -25.57
CA ASP A 10 -5.66 -18.45 -26.95
C ASP A 10 -4.51 -18.63 -27.97
N ASN A 11 -4.85 -18.70 -29.25
CA ASN A 11 -3.88 -18.85 -30.32
C ASN A 11 -2.96 -17.63 -30.54
N LEU A 12 -3.28 -16.51 -29.91
CA LEU A 12 -2.46 -15.28 -29.91
C LEU A 12 -1.59 -15.16 -28.66
N GLY A 13 -1.64 -16.16 -27.76
CA GLY A 13 -0.89 -16.17 -26.49
C GLY A 13 -1.52 -15.31 -25.40
N ARG A 14 -2.78 -14.87 -25.55
CA ARG A 14 -3.47 -14.10 -24.51
C ARG A 14 -4.15 -15.06 -23.52
N THR A 15 -4.13 -14.73 -22.24
CA THR A 15 -4.78 -15.53 -21.20
C THR A 15 -6.29 -15.53 -21.36
N ILE A 16 -6.91 -16.73 -21.47
CA ILE A 16 -8.37 -16.88 -21.56
C ILE A 16 -8.97 -17.51 -20.30
N ALA A 17 -8.18 -18.22 -19.51
CA ALA A 17 -8.62 -18.71 -18.20
C ALA A 17 -7.44 -18.86 -17.26
N THR A 18 -7.68 -18.61 -15.97
CA THR A 18 -6.74 -18.91 -14.88
C THR A 18 -7.47 -19.71 -13.81
N THR A 19 -6.85 -20.78 -13.34
CA THR A 19 -7.36 -21.60 -12.23
C THR A 19 -6.40 -21.45 -11.06
N ASP A 20 -6.90 -21.06 -9.90
CA ASP A 20 -6.10 -20.93 -8.69
C ASP A 20 -5.92 -22.26 -7.93
N VAL A 21 -5.14 -22.24 -6.84
CA VAL A 21 -4.86 -23.41 -5.99
C VAL A 21 -6.11 -24.03 -5.36
N LEU A 22 -7.23 -23.34 -5.30
CA LEU A 22 -8.52 -23.81 -4.81
C LEU A 22 -9.41 -24.36 -5.93
N GLY A 23 -8.95 -24.34 -7.20
CA GLY A 23 -9.70 -24.76 -8.36
C GLY A 23 -10.75 -23.75 -8.85
N ARG A 24 -10.67 -22.49 -8.41
CA ARG A 24 -11.57 -21.41 -8.85
C ARG A 24 -11.09 -20.88 -10.20
N VAL A 25 -12.01 -20.75 -11.15
CA VAL A 25 -11.68 -20.35 -12.51
C VAL A 25 -12.10 -18.91 -12.78
N THR A 26 -11.15 -18.07 -13.18
CA THR A 26 -11.39 -16.74 -13.77
C THR A 26 -11.26 -16.86 -15.27
N ARG A 27 -12.24 -16.35 -16.04
CA ARG A 27 -12.25 -16.37 -17.50
C ARG A 27 -12.06 -14.98 -18.07
N THR A 28 -11.32 -14.89 -19.17
CA THR A 28 -11.09 -13.64 -19.90
C THR A 28 -11.51 -13.81 -21.36
N GLU A 29 -12.38 -12.93 -21.82
CA GLU A 29 -12.84 -12.87 -23.21
C GLU A 29 -12.36 -11.56 -23.84
N TYR A 30 -11.99 -11.62 -25.11
CA TYR A 30 -11.55 -10.49 -25.90
C TYR A 30 -12.49 -10.28 -27.08
N SER A 31 -12.83 -9.01 -27.37
CA SER A 31 -13.55 -8.68 -28.61
C SER A 31 -12.69 -8.97 -29.85
N GLU A 32 -13.31 -9.06 -31.03
CA GLU A 32 -12.61 -9.34 -32.30
C GLU A 32 -11.55 -8.28 -32.61
N ASP A 33 -11.81 -7.02 -32.31
CA ASP A 33 -10.87 -5.90 -32.46
C ASP A 33 -9.79 -5.84 -31.37
N GLY A 34 -9.92 -6.67 -30.32
CA GLY A 34 -9.00 -6.71 -29.16
C GLY A 34 -9.09 -5.51 -28.24
N LEU A 35 -10.02 -4.58 -28.47
CA LEU A 35 -10.13 -3.34 -27.68
C LEU A 35 -11.00 -3.47 -26.45
N THR A 36 -11.81 -4.53 -26.35
CA THR A 36 -12.64 -4.80 -25.18
C THR A 36 -12.23 -6.12 -24.57
N THR A 37 -11.96 -6.08 -23.27
CA THR A 37 -11.66 -7.26 -22.45
C THR A 37 -12.74 -7.42 -21.40
N THR A 38 -13.31 -8.63 -21.32
CA THR A 38 -14.29 -8.99 -20.28
C THR A 38 -13.71 -10.10 -19.42
N VAL A 39 -13.52 -9.81 -18.14
CA VAL A 39 -13.07 -10.80 -17.15
C VAL A 39 -14.26 -11.23 -16.31
N THR A 40 -14.53 -12.54 -16.26
CA THR A 40 -15.56 -13.14 -15.42
C THR A 40 -14.90 -13.81 -14.23
N THR A 41 -15.22 -13.31 -13.05
CA THR A 41 -14.69 -13.85 -11.78
C THR A 41 -15.35 -15.19 -11.44
N PRO A 42 -14.77 -16.00 -10.53
CA PRO A 42 -15.40 -17.25 -10.08
C PRO A 42 -16.77 -17.03 -9.38
N ALA A 43 -17.05 -15.84 -8.91
CA ALA A 43 -18.35 -15.45 -8.34
C ALA A 43 -19.39 -15.07 -9.43
N GLY A 44 -19.00 -15.05 -10.70
CA GLY A 44 -19.85 -14.66 -11.83
C GLY A 44 -19.91 -13.14 -12.06
N ALA A 45 -19.16 -12.34 -11.33
CA ALA A 45 -19.06 -10.91 -11.59
C ALA A 45 -18.25 -10.66 -12.87
N THR A 46 -18.68 -9.71 -13.69
CA THR A 46 -17.96 -9.29 -14.89
C THR A 46 -17.25 -7.97 -14.66
N LEU A 47 -16.02 -7.88 -15.15
CA LEU A 47 -15.20 -6.68 -15.24
C LEU A 47 -14.94 -6.43 -16.73
N VAL A 48 -15.41 -5.31 -17.23
CA VAL A 48 -15.29 -4.93 -18.65
C VAL A 48 -14.35 -3.75 -18.74
N THR A 49 -13.30 -3.88 -19.54
CA THR A 49 -12.36 -2.80 -19.85
C THR A 49 -12.35 -2.57 -21.35
N LYS A 50 -12.55 -1.32 -21.76
CA LYS A 50 -12.45 -0.90 -23.16
C LYS A 50 -11.33 0.13 -23.32
N THR A 51 -10.51 -0.05 -24.34
CA THR A 51 -9.35 0.80 -24.62
C THR A 51 -9.39 1.40 -26.02
N TYR A 52 -8.62 2.45 -26.25
CA TYR A 52 -8.19 2.86 -27.58
C TYR A 52 -7.07 1.95 -28.11
N TYR A 53 -6.67 2.13 -29.38
CA TYR A 53 -5.57 1.39 -30.01
C TYR A 53 -4.20 1.64 -29.38
N ASP A 54 -4.04 2.75 -28.68
CA ASP A 54 -2.82 3.10 -27.93
C ASP A 54 -2.78 2.49 -26.51
N GLY A 55 -3.85 1.75 -26.15
CA GLY A 55 -3.99 1.13 -24.83
C GLY A 55 -4.63 2.04 -23.77
N THR A 56 -4.99 3.27 -24.11
CA THR A 56 -5.66 4.18 -23.16
C THR A 56 -7.05 3.66 -22.82
N VAL A 57 -7.33 3.47 -21.52
CA VAL A 57 -8.62 2.99 -21.03
C VAL A 57 -9.67 4.10 -21.16
N ILE A 58 -10.79 3.81 -21.84
CA ILE A 58 -11.92 4.72 -22.05
C ILE A 58 -13.18 4.32 -21.29
N LEU A 59 -13.29 3.04 -20.93
CA LEU A 59 -14.40 2.54 -20.13
C LEU A 59 -13.92 1.40 -19.24
N GLU A 60 -14.28 1.45 -18.00
CA GLU A 60 -14.26 0.34 -17.06
C GLU A 60 -15.64 0.16 -16.48
N GLY A 61 -16.12 -1.09 -16.37
CA GLY A 61 -17.47 -1.34 -15.91
C GLY A 61 -17.75 -2.83 -15.75
N GLY A 62 -19.01 -3.20 -15.77
CA GLY A 62 -19.47 -4.56 -15.59
C GLY A 62 -20.31 -4.72 -14.32
N THR A 63 -20.65 -5.97 -13.98
CA THR A 63 -21.46 -6.23 -12.78
C THR A 63 -20.62 -6.19 -11.49
N GLY A 64 -19.30 -6.41 -11.59
CA GLY A 64 -18.36 -6.47 -10.46
C GLY A 64 -17.76 -5.15 -10.04
N GLN A 65 -17.95 -4.08 -10.83
CA GLN A 65 -17.37 -2.77 -10.49
C GLN A 65 -18.26 -1.62 -10.97
N ARG A 66 -18.01 -0.43 -10.42
CA ARG A 66 -18.65 0.81 -10.83
C ARG A 66 -18.22 1.18 -12.24
N GLU A 67 -19.15 1.65 -13.05
CA GLU A 67 -18.85 2.17 -14.38
C GLU A 67 -18.07 3.48 -14.30
N MET A 68 -16.94 3.53 -15.00
CA MET A 68 -16.04 4.68 -15.11
C MET A 68 -15.77 4.92 -16.59
N GLU A 69 -16.04 6.13 -17.06
CA GLU A 69 -15.76 6.57 -18.44
C GLU A 69 -14.66 7.61 -18.44
N THR A 70 -13.68 7.45 -19.31
CA THR A 70 -12.60 8.44 -19.53
C THR A 70 -12.77 9.06 -20.90
N ARG A 71 -12.89 10.38 -20.96
CA ARG A 71 -12.95 11.16 -22.19
C ARG A 71 -11.69 11.97 -22.35
N LEU A 72 -11.13 11.93 -23.55
CA LEU A 72 -9.95 12.70 -23.92
C LEU A 72 -10.37 13.80 -24.90
N GLU A 73 -9.96 15.02 -24.61
CA GLU A 73 -10.20 16.19 -25.47
C GLU A 73 -8.87 16.94 -25.69
N LEU A 74 -8.53 17.16 -26.95
CA LEU A 74 -7.37 17.96 -27.32
C LEU A 74 -7.77 19.45 -27.28
N THR A 75 -7.08 20.20 -26.40
CA THR A 75 -7.28 21.64 -26.23
C THR A 75 -6.05 22.42 -26.72
N SER A 76 -6.13 23.74 -26.79
CA SER A 76 -4.98 24.60 -27.09
C SER A 76 -3.87 24.56 -26.04
N GLU A 77 -4.20 24.11 -24.80
CA GLU A 77 -3.27 24.03 -23.66
C GLU A 77 -2.69 22.63 -23.48
N GLY A 78 -3.29 21.61 -24.14
CA GLY A 78 -2.87 20.22 -24.03
C GLY A 78 -4.03 19.24 -24.06
N ILE A 79 -3.89 18.09 -23.42
CA ILE A 79 -4.89 17.03 -23.37
C ILE A 79 -5.71 17.16 -22.09
N LEU A 80 -7.01 17.41 -22.22
CA LEU A 80 -7.96 17.37 -21.12
C LEU A 80 -8.54 15.96 -21.00
N THR A 81 -8.23 15.30 -19.89
CA THR A 81 -8.80 14.01 -19.51
C THR A 81 -9.93 14.23 -18.51
N THR A 82 -11.12 13.78 -18.84
CA THR A 82 -12.30 13.84 -17.96
C THR A 82 -12.72 12.43 -17.58
N THR A 83 -12.72 12.13 -16.27
CA THR A 83 -13.22 10.87 -15.73
C THR A 83 -14.64 11.08 -15.21
N LEU A 84 -15.55 10.25 -15.68
CA LEU A 84 -16.97 10.30 -15.33
C LEU A 84 -17.44 8.97 -14.75
N SER A 85 -18.50 9.02 -13.98
CA SER A 85 -19.28 7.83 -13.63
C SER A 85 -20.75 8.17 -13.80
N LYS A 86 -21.44 7.43 -14.68
CA LYS A 86 -22.84 7.68 -15.04
C LYS A 86 -23.14 9.15 -15.39
N GLY A 87 -22.23 9.78 -16.14
CA GLY A 87 -22.33 11.17 -16.56
C GLY A 87 -21.93 12.21 -15.51
N ILE A 88 -21.62 11.79 -14.28
CA ILE A 88 -21.13 12.71 -13.22
C ILE A 88 -19.62 12.79 -13.32
N VAL A 89 -19.09 14.00 -13.45
CA VAL A 89 -17.64 14.24 -13.46
C VAL A 89 -17.06 13.95 -12.08
N LEU A 90 -16.01 13.13 -12.06
CA LEU A 90 -15.26 12.80 -10.84
C LEU A 90 -13.91 13.50 -10.78
N LEU A 91 -13.30 13.66 -11.94
CA LEU A 91 -11.98 14.26 -12.08
C LEU A 91 -11.83 14.87 -13.48
N ARG A 92 -11.18 16.03 -13.56
CA ARG A 92 -10.62 16.54 -14.79
C ARG A 92 -9.13 16.77 -14.59
N SER A 93 -8.32 16.39 -15.55
CA SER A 93 -6.87 16.60 -15.55
C SER A 93 -6.44 17.17 -16.88
N LEU A 94 -5.78 18.33 -16.85
CA LEU A 94 -5.18 18.93 -18.03
C LEU A 94 -3.69 18.64 -18.02
N GLU A 95 -3.21 18.01 -19.08
CA GLU A 95 -1.80 17.70 -19.29
C GLU A 95 -1.27 18.55 -20.46
N ASN A 96 -0.10 19.17 -20.26
CA ASN A 96 0.56 19.93 -21.32
C ASN A 96 1.19 18.99 -22.37
N GLY A 97 1.78 19.57 -23.43
CA GLY A 97 2.41 18.80 -24.51
C GLY A 97 3.62 17.94 -24.09
N PHE A 98 4.07 18.01 -22.84
CA PHE A 98 5.12 17.18 -22.25
C PHE A 98 4.56 16.07 -21.36
N GLY A 99 3.24 15.87 -21.30
CA GLY A 99 2.59 14.88 -20.43
C GLY A 99 2.57 15.26 -18.95
N GLN A 100 2.73 16.55 -18.62
CA GLN A 100 2.74 17.03 -17.24
C GLN A 100 1.37 17.58 -16.87
N THR A 101 0.82 17.15 -15.74
CA THR A 101 -0.45 17.64 -15.21
C THR A 101 -0.32 19.08 -14.71
N VAL A 102 -0.81 20.04 -15.48
CA VAL A 102 -0.76 21.46 -15.14
C VAL A 102 -1.96 21.91 -14.34
N ARG A 103 -3.10 21.23 -14.47
CA ARG A 103 -4.34 21.55 -13.76
C ARG A 103 -5.14 20.29 -13.49
N GLN A 104 -5.68 20.19 -12.27
CA GLN A 104 -6.56 19.11 -11.84
C GLN A 104 -7.79 19.72 -11.16
N GLU A 105 -8.98 19.19 -11.47
CA GLU A 105 -10.25 19.67 -10.92
C GLU A 105 -11.00 18.49 -10.33
N GLN A 106 -11.40 18.60 -9.06
CA GLN A 106 -12.21 17.62 -8.36
C GLN A 106 -13.52 18.25 -7.90
N PRO A 107 -14.68 17.59 -8.05
CA PRO A 107 -15.94 18.11 -7.55
C PRO A 107 -15.89 18.37 -6.04
N ASN A 108 -16.42 19.50 -5.60
CA ASN A 108 -16.60 19.80 -4.18
C ASN A 108 -18.05 19.53 -3.73
N THR A 109 -18.27 19.50 -2.43
CA THR A 109 -19.61 19.27 -1.84
C THR A 109 -20.60 20.39 -2.04
N LYS A 110 -20.14 21.58 -2.52
CA LYS A 110 -20.95 22.78 -2.74
C LYS A 110 -21.42 22.93 -4.19
N GLY A 111 -21.12 21.96 -5.07
CA GLY A 111 -21.52 21.95 -6.48
C GLY A 111 -20.54 22.65 -7.45
N GLY A 112 -19.32 22.96 -6.98
CA GLY A 112 -18.21 23.46 -7.81
C GLY A 112 -17.07 22.44 -7.92
N PHE A 113 -15.87 22.95 -8.25
CA PHE A 113 -14.64 22.16 -8.31
C PHE A 113 -13.58 22.78 -7.39
N ILE A 114 -12.78 21.93 -6.78
CA ILE A 114 -11.50 22.29 -6.15
C ILE A 114 -10.44 22.17 -7.25
N VAL A 115 -9.73 23.26 -7.51
CA VAL A 115 -8.73 23.33 -8.57
C VAL A 115 -7.33 23.25 -7.96
N THR A 116 -6.51 22.33 -8.45
CA THR A 116 -5.07 22.26 -8.17
C THR A 116 -4.29 22.61 -9.45
N SER A 117 -3.39 23.57 -9.36
CA SER A 117 -2.53 23.98 -10.46
C SER A 117 -1.06 23.70 -10.14
N ASN A 118 -0.31 23.21 -11.12
CA ASN A 118 1.10 22.90 -10.99
C ASN A 118 1.91 23.67 -12.04
N THR A 119 3.08 24.14 -11.63
CA THR A 119 4.06 24.75 -12.54
C THR A 119 5.36 23.93 -12.50
N TYR A 120 6.04 23.90 -13.63
CA TYR A 120 7.23 23.08 -13.84
C TYR A 120 8.42 23.94 -14.29
N ASN A 121 9.63 23.52 -13.95
CA ASN A 121 10.84 24.12 -14.50
C ASN A 121 11.16 23.55 -15.90
N ALA A 122 12.20 24.06 -16.52
CA ALA A 122 12.65 23.62 -17.86
C ALA A 122 13.09 22.16 -17.92
N LYS A 123 13.37 21.51 -16.76
CA LYS A 123 13.70 20.08 -16.66
C LYS A 123 12.46 19.20 -16.45
N GLY A 124 11.26 19.78 -16.42
CA GLY A 124 10.02 19.04 -16.20
C GLY A 124 9.69 18.73 -14.74
N GLN A 125 10.38 19.32 -13.78
CA GLN A 125 10.16 19.08 -12.35
C GLN A 125 9.14 20.06 -11.78
N PRO A 126 8.18 19.61 -10.93
CA PRO A 126 7.16 20.47 -10.35
C PRO A 126 7.78 21.44 -9.33
N VAL A 127 7.76 22.74 -9.63
CA VAL A 127 8.33 23.79 -8.76
C VAL A 127 7.29 24.45 -7.86
N ARG A 128 6.03 24.47 -8.27
CA ARG A 128 4.93 24.98 -7.43
C ARG A 128 3.67 24.17 -7.65
N SER A 129 2.99 23.86 -6.56
CA SER A 129 1.65 23.27 -6.54
C SER A 129 0.75 24.15 -5.69
N GLN A 130 -0.40 24.55 -6.24
CA GLN A 130 -1.37 25.41 -5.60
C GLN A 130 -2.75 24.76 -5.69
N THR A 131 -3.36 24.44 -4.57
CA THR A 131 -4.77 24.05 -4.47
C THR A 131 -5.58 25.25 -4.00
N GLU A 132 -6.76 25.45 -4.58
CA GLU A 132 -7.68 26.50 -4.20
C GLU A 132 -7.94 26.50 -2.69
N ASP A 133 -7.92 27.66 -2.06
CA ASP A 133 -8.09 27.87 -0.61
C ASP A 133 -7.04 27.16 0.29
N MET A 134 -5.93 26.67 -0.27
CA MET A 134 -4.84 26.03 0.47
C MET A 134 -3.51 26.74 0.24
N ALA A 135 -2.61 26.60 1.20
CA ALA A 135 -1.23 27.10 1.09
C ALA A 135 -0.50 26.46 -0.10
N SER A 136 0.20 27.27 -0.89
CA SER A 136 0.99 26.74 -1.99
C SER A 136 2.24 26.01 -1.49
N THR A 137 2.65 24.99 -2.24
CA THR A 137 3.91 24.28 -1.99
C THR A 137 4.92 24.66 -3.07
N VAL A 138 6.09 25.14 -2.68
CA VAL A 138 7.20 25.46 -3.58
C VAL A 138 8.35 24.48 -3.33
N THR A 139 8.93 23.94 -4.41
CA THR A 139 10.03 22.99 -4.35
C THR A 139 11.23 23.53 -5.16
N VAL A 140 12.40 23.53 -4.54
CA VAL A 140 13.67 23.91 -5.16
C VAL A 140 14.50 22.65 -5.39
N TYR A 141 15.12 22.56 -6.56
CA TYR A 141 15.95 21.43 -6.98
C TYR A 141 17.40 21.87 -7.17
N ASN A 142 18.33 20.96 -6.90
CA ASN A 142 19.73 21.16 -7.24
C ASN A 142 20.01 20.86 -8.73
N GLU A 143 21.26 21.03 -9.17
CA GLU A 143 21.68 20.77 -10.55
C GLU A 143 21.47 19.32 -10.99
N LEU A 144 21.56 18.37 -10.04
CA LEU A 144 21.35 16.94 -10.27
C LEU A 144 19.86 16.55 -10.32
N GLY A 145 18.95 17.49 -10.04
CA GLY A 145 17.52 17.24 -10.08
C GLY A 145 16.93 16.72 -8.77
N HIS A 146 17.68 16.70 -7.66
CA HIS A 146 17.14 16.31 -6.35
C HIS A 146 16.47 17.52 -5.70
N ALA A 147 15.29 17.30 -5.08
CA ALA A 147 14.60 18.31 -4.30
C ALA A 147 15.40 18.62 -3.02
N VAL A 148 15.91 19.86 -2.90
CA VAL A 148 16.74 20.29 -1.77
C VAL A 148 16.00 21.15 -0.77
N ARG A 149 14.92 21.83 -1.21
CA ARG A 149 14.08 22.63 -0.32
C ARG A 149 12.62 22.53 -0.74
N ARG A 150 11.74 22.34 0.24
CA ARG A 150 10.29 22.38 0.07
C ARG A 150 9.71 23.37 1.07
N THR A 151 8.92 24.32 0.59
CA THR A 151 8.27 25.35 1.41
C THR A 151 6.77 25.23 1.22
N VAL A 152 6.00 25.05 2.30
CA VAL A 152 4.56 25.29 2.33
C VAL A 152 4.36 26.74 2.75
N GLN A 153 3.93 27.57 1.81
CA GLN A 153 3.80 29.01 1.98
C GLN A 153 2.50 29.32 2.73
N LEU A 154 2.60 29.59 4.03
CA LEU A 154 1.49 30.03 4.88
C LEU A 154 1.38 31.57 4.88
N ASP A 155 2.48 32.27 4.60
CA ASP A 155 2.58 33.72 4.44
C ASP A 155 3.22 34.04 3.08
N ASP A 156 2.40 34.41 2.09
CA ASP A 156 2.86 34.74 0.75
C ASP A 156 3.66 36.06 0.69
N LEU A 157 3.54 36.91 1.70
CA LEU A 157 4.28 38.17 1.77
C LEU A 157 5.75 37.96 2.21
N HIS A 158 6.02 36.87 2.90
CA HIS A 158 7.34 36.50 3.42
C HIS A 158 7.69 35.07 3.07
N PRO A 159 7.81 34.71 1.77
CA PRO A 159 7.92 33.32 1.33
C PRO A 159 9.17 32.57 1.84
N ASP A 160 10.23 33.30 2.18
CA ASP A 160 11.50 32.73 2.64
C ASP A 160 11.65 32.68 4.17
N ASP A 161 10.68 33.21 4.93
CA ASP A 161 10.74 33.24 6.40
C ASP A 161 10.31 31.89 6.99
N PRO A 162 11.24 31.10 7.59
CA PRO A 162 10.92 29.80 8.14
C PRO A 162 10.09 29.85 9.43
N SER A 163 9.99 31.00 10.08
CA SER A 163 9.11 31.19 11.25
C SER A 163 7.64 31.36 10.86
N ARG A 164 7.39 31.74 9.61
CA ARG A 164 6.04 31.97 9.06
C ARG A 164 5.59 30.88 8.10
N ASN A 165 6.52 30.10 7.58
CA ASN A 165 6.28 29.04 6.58
C ASN A 165 6.82 27.72 7.07
N ARG A 166 6.25 26.61 6.58
CA ARG A 166 6.81 25.27 6.86
C ARG A 166 7.89 24.97 5.84
N VAL A 167 9.15 25.11 6.27
CA VAL A 167 10.32 24.84 5.44
C VAL A 167 10.95 23.50 5.81
N SER A 168 11.23 22.69 4.80
CA SER A 168 12.05 21.49 4.93
C SER A 168 13.20 21.54 3.93
N GLU A 169 14.41 21.26 4.38
CA GLU A 169 15.61 21.21 3.55
C GLU A 169 16.21 19.80 3.61
N ASN A 170 16.63 19.31 2.46
CA ASN A 170 17.24 18.00 2.32
C ASN A 170 18.58 18.12 1.62
N SER A 171 19.58 17.40 2.13
CA SER A 171 20.86 17.25 1.45
C SER A 171 21.25 15.80 1.43
N SER A 172 22.05 15.42 0.45
CA SER A 172 22.59 14.06 0.30
C SER A 172 24.05 14.11 -0.12
N CYS A 173 24.88 13.32 0.55
CA CYS A 173 26.27 13.14 0.18
C CYS A 173 26.68 11.67 0.44
N TYR A 174 27.89 11.31 -0.01
CA TYR A 174 28.45 10.00 0.28
C TYR A 174 29.59 10.12 1.28
N ARG A 175 29.66 9.14 2.19
CA ARG A 175 30.70 9.03 3.21
C ARG A 175 31.31 7.65 3.18
N LEU A 176 32.65 7.58 3.14
CA LEU A 176 33.38 6.34 3.33
C LEU A 176 33.58 6.08 4.82
N ARG A 177 33.23 4.87 5.28
CA ARG A 177 33.51 4.32 6.61
C ARG A 177 34.34 3.05 6.47
N GLU A 178 34.81 2.51 7.59
CA GLU A 178 35.62 1.28 7.62
C GLU A 178 34.90 0.05 7.04
N ASP A 179 33.58 -0.02 7.20
CA ASP A 179 32.73 -1.14 6.81
C ASP A 179 32.05 -0.96 5.45
N GLY A 180 32.12 0.24 4.85
CA GLY A 180 31.50 0.48 3.54
C GLY A 180 31.33 1.94 3.17
N VAL A 181 30.63 2.15 2.05
CA VAL A 181 30.23 3.48 1.59
C VAL A 181 28.77 3.71 1.99
N TYR A 182 28.51 4.88 2.56
CA TYR A 182 27.19 5.30 3.03
C TYR A 182 26.67 6.49 2.23
N GLN A 183 25.42 6.44 1.86
CA GLN A 183 24.67 7.63 1.46
C GLN A 183 24.13 8.30 2.73
N VAL A 184 24.56 9.52 2.95
CA VAL A 184 24.12 10.36 4.08
C VAL A 184 23.02 11.28 3.60
N GLN A 185 21.86 11.16 4.17
CA GLN A 185 20.70 12.03 3.93
C GLN A 185 20.47 12.86 5.18
N THR A 186 20.48 14.18 5.03
CA THR A 186 20.18 15.12 6.11
C THR A 186 18.88 15.83 5.78
N SER A 187 17.93 15.79 6.68
CA SER A 187 16.66 16.51 6.60
C SER A 187 16.58 17.50 7.75
N THR A 188 16.37 18.77 7.41
CA THR A 188 16.18 19.86 8.38
C THR A 188 14.78 20.41 8.20
N THR A 189 14.02 20.47 9.30
CA THR A 189 12.71 21.13 9.36
C THR A 189 12.76 22.22 10.43
N CYS A 190 11.97 23.27 10.28
CA CYS A 190 11.87 24.29 11.32
C CYS A 190 10.63 24.03 12.19
N ASN A 191 10.77 24.20 13.52
CA ASN A 191 9.63 24.23 14.43
C ASN A 191 8.82 25.53 14.26
N ALA A 192 7.75 25.70 15.05
CA ALA A 192 6.89 26.88 15.01
C ALA A 192 7.62 28.20 15.33
N ASP A 193 8.74 28.14 16.05
CA ASP A 193 9.56 29.31 16.40
C ASP A 193 10.69 29.57 15.40
N GLY A 194 10.76 28.79 14.30
CA GLY A 194 11.79 28.90 13.28
C GLY A 194 13.13 28.22 13.62
N PHE A 195 13.23 27.50 14.73
CA PHE A 195 14.46 26.78 15.08
C PHE A 195 14.61 25.50 14.22
N PRO A 196 15.81 25.27 13.65
CA PRO A 196 16.05 24.10 12.80
C PRO A 196 16.14 22.82 13.65
N LEU A 197 15.40 21.82 13.23
CA LEU A 197 15.44 20.45 13.74
C LEU A 197 16.03 19.55 12.67
N THR A 198 17.24 19.05 12.89
CA THR A 198 17.99 18.28 11.89
C THR A 198 18.05 16.81 12.27
N GLN A 199 17.66 15.97 11.33
CA GLN A 199 17.80 14.51 11.39
C GLN A 199 18.74 14.06 10.27
N THR A 200 19.62 13.12 10.58
CA THR A 200 20.53 12.53 9.60
C THR A 200 20.36 11.01 9.55
N THR A 201 20.27 10.46 8.34
CA THR A 201 20.23 9.02 8.12
C THR A 201 21.36 8.64 7.16
N GLU A 202 22.21 7.73 7.60
CA GLU A 202 23.28 7.17 6.79
C GLU A 202 22.92 5.73 6.43
N ASN A 203 22.70 5.46 5.14
CA ASN A 203 22.38 4.13 4.64
C ASN A 203 23.58 3.56 3.86
N MET A 204 23.98 2.35 4.20
CA MET A 204 25.04 1.65 3.46
C MET A 204 24.58 1.38 2.03
N VAL A 205 25.38 1.83 1.05
CA VAL A 205 25.15 1.61 -0.38
C VAL A 205 26.18 0.66 -1.01
N SER A 206 27.32 0.51 -0.37
CA SER A 206 28.34 -0.48 -0.75
C SER A 206 29.03 -1.01 0.50
N ARG A 207 29.20 -2.32 0.59
CA ARG A 207 29.80 -3.01 1.73
C ARG A 207 31.23 -3.45 1.44
N LEU A 208 32.05 -3.47 2.46
CA LEU A 208 33.40 -4.06 2.45
C LEU A 208 33.44 -5.41 3.19
N SER A 209 32.41 -5.76 3.94
CA SER A 209 32.28 -7.03 4.67
C SER A 209 31.43 -8.05 3.90
N ALA A 210 31.84 -9.32 3.94
CA ALA A 210 31.09 -10.42 3.32
C ALA A 210 29.82 -10.80 4.13
N VAL A 211 29.83 -10.57 5.44
CA VAL A 211 28.73 -10.97 6.36
C VAL A 211 27.70 -9.86 6.52
N LEU A 212 28.16 -8.61 6.58
CA LEU A 212 27.27 -7.45 6.74
C LEU A 212 26.52 -7.19 5.43
N GLU A 213 25.21 -7.39 5.44
CA GLU A 213 24.35 -7.19 4.26
C GLU A 213 23.93 -5.72 4.13
N ASN A 214 23.55 -5.10 5.26
CA ASN A 214 23.03 -3.75 5.30
C ASN A 214 23.32 -3.10 6.65
N LYS A 215 23.49 -1.77 6.66
CA LYS A 215 23.60 -0.97 7.89
C LYS A 215 23.04 0.42 7.68
N SER A 216 22.28 0.88 8.66
CA SER A 216 21.71 2.22 8.70
C SER A 216 22.03 2.87 10.04
N ILE A 217 22.45 4.13 10.02
CA ILE A 217 22.73 4.94 11.22
C ILE A 217 21.80 6.15 11.16
N THR A 218 20.96 6.32 12.17
CA THR A 218 20.06 7.47 12.25
C THR A 218 20.47 8.34 13.44
N THR A 219 20.67 9.62 13.19
CA THR A 219 20.83 10.64 14.22
C THR A 219 19.55 11.46 14.26
N ASP A 220 18.84 11.43 15.37
CA ASP A 220 17.60 12.17 15.56
C ASP A 220 17.83 13.67 15.78
N VAL A 221 16.75 14.43 15.88
CA VAL A 221 16.78 15.89 16.09
C VAL A 221 17.38 16.32 17.43
N TYR A 222 17.53 15.40 18.37
CA TYR A 222 18.17 15.63 19.68
C TYR A 222 19.63 15.17 19.72
N GLY A 223 20.17 14.72 18.58
CA GLY A 223 21.54 14.20 18.45
C GLY A 223 21.72 12.77 18.94
N GLN A 224 20.63 12.06 19.30
CA GLN A 224 20.71 10.66 19.68
C GLN A 224 20.91 9.79 18.45
N GLN A 225 21.85 8.85 18.52
CA GLN A 225 22.12 7.94 17.42
C GLN A 225 21.54 6.56 17.69
N SER A 226 20.99 5.97 16.64
CA SER A 226 20.58 4.57 16.60
C SER A 226 21.21 3.89 15.39
N ILE A 227 21.56 2.64 15.55
CA ILE A 227 22.16 1.82 14.49
C ILE A 227 21.29 0.58 14.28
N GLN A 228 20.94 0.32 13.05
CA GLN A 228 20.35 -0.94 12.62
C GLN A 228 21.28 -1.59 11.62
N TRP A 229 21.58 -2.87 11.78
CA TRP A 229 22.35 -3.61 10.82
C TRP A 229 21.83 -5.01 10.64
N THR A 230 22.08 -5.57 9.45
CA THR A 230 21.66 -6.91 9.08
C THR A 230 22.90 -7.69 8.64
N GLU A 231 23.07 -8.84 9.25
CA GLU A 231 24.09 -9.83 8.91
C GLU A 231 23.43 -11.02 8.23
N TYR A 232 24.06 -11.51 7.17
CA TYR A 232 23.63 -12.70 6.47
C TYR A 232 24.71 -13.77 6.48
N THR A 233 24.38 -14.92 7.05
CA THR A 233 25.19 -16.14 6.99
C THR A 233 24.22 -17.27 6.68
N ALA A 234 24.22 -17.73 5.44
CA ALA A 234 23.23 -18.70 4.96
C ALA A 234 23.10 -19.91 5.89
N PRO A 235 21.87 -20.33 6.24
CA PRO A 235 20.59 -19.82 5.80
C PRO A 235 19.99 -18.71 6.67
N THR A 236 20.79 -18.12 7.54
CA THR A 236 20.35 -17.22 8.62
C THR A 236 20.59 -15.76 8.28
N LYS A 237 19.54 -14.95 8.47
CA LYS A 237 19.57 -13.49 8.40
C LYS A 237 19.23 -12.92 9.77
N ARG A 238 20.13 -12.08 10.32
CA ARG A 238 19.98 -11.50 11.63
C ARG A 238 20.01 -9.99 11.56
N THR A 239 18.94 -9.33 11.97
CA THR A 239 18.88 -7.87 12.05
C THR A 239 18.90 -7.44 13.50
N ARG A 240 19.79 -6.50 13.84
CA ARG A 240 19.98 -5.97 15.18
C ARG A 240 19.79 -4.46 15.19
N PHE A 241 19.34 -3.96 16.34
CA PHE A 241 19.17 -2.55 16.60
C PHE A 241 19.84 -2.18 17.90
N SER A 242 20.60 -1.09 17.92
CA SER A 242 21.19 -0.53 19.13
C SER A 242 21.06 1.00 19.18
N ARG A 243 21.20 1.59 20.38
CA ARG A 243 21.27 3.04 20.59
C ARG A 243 22.64 3.41 21.15
N ILE A 244 23.19 4.52 20.67
CA ILE A 244 24.42 5.09 21.22
C ILE A 244 24.03 6.12 22.29
N PRO A 245 24.70 6.19 23.47
CA PRO A 245 26.04 5.64 23.73
C PRO A 245 26.09 4.22 24.32
N THR A 246 24.94 3.59 24.62
CA THR A 246 24.97 2.32 25.38
C THR A 246 25.58 1.15 24.59
N SER A 247 25.57 1.20 23.26
CA SER A 247 26.06 0.14 22.37
C SER A 247 25.41 -1.24 22.57
N ASP A 248 24.49 -1.37 23.51
CA ASP A 248 23.80 -2.62 23.77
C ASP A 248 22.81 -2.93 22.63
N ILE A 249 22.68 -4.19 22.28
CA ILE A 249 21.66 -4.66 21.38
C ILE A 249 20.33 -4.59 22.13
N ILE A 250 19.45 -3.70 21.70
CA ILE A 250 18.16 -3.46 22.35
C ILE A 250 17.00 -4.12 21.60
N ALA A 251 17.22 -4.58 20.36
CA ALA A 251 16.27 -5.38 19.61
C ALA A 251 16.99 -6.27 18.60
N GLU A 252 16.50 -7.47 18.40
CA GLU A 252 17.05 -8.43 17.44
C GLU A 252 15.92 -9.18 16.74
N SER A 253 16.04 -9.40 15.44
CA SER A 253 15.19 -10.32 14.69
C SER A 253 16.02 -11.37 13.97
N LEU A 254 15.58 -12.62 14.00
CA LEU A 254 16.21 -13.75 13.36
C LEU A 254 15.28 -14.32 12.30
N VAL A 255 15.81 -14.47 11.08
CA VAL A 255 15.15 -15.11 9.95
C VAL A 255 15.97 -16.32 9.53
N VAL A 256 15.35 -17.49 9.43
CA VAL A 256 15.99 -18.73 8.95
C VAL A 256 15.20 -19.22 7.74
N ASP A 257 15.89 -19.51 6.64
CA ASP A 257 15.27 -19.93 5.36
C ASP A 257 14.12 -18.99 4.90
N GLY A 258 14.30 -17.68 5.11
CA GLY A 258 13.33 -16.66 4.73
C GLY A 258 12.14 -16.51 5.70
N PHE A 259 12.11 -17.26 6.80
CA PHE A 259 11.04 -17.20 7.79
C PHE A 259 11.55 -16.62 9.13
N GLY A 260 10.82 -15.61 9.65
CA GLY A 260 11.13 -15.01 10.96
C GLY A 260 10.86 -16.01 12.08
N THR A 261 11.88 -16.33 12.86
CA THR A 261 11.78 -17.32 13.95
C THR A 261 11.76 -16.69 15.33
N ASN A 262 12.60 -15.68 15.55
CA ASN A 262 12.74 -15.02 16.85
C ASN A 262 12.75 -13.51 16.65
N GLN A 263 12.11 -12.80 17.55
CA GLN A 263 12.14 -11.35 17.64
C GLN A 263 12.27 -10.94 19.11
N THR A 264 13.32 -10.21 19.43
CA THR A 264 13.50 -9.58 20.75
C THR A 264 13.27 -8.09 20.60
N ASP A 265 12.39 -7.51 21.40
CA ASP A 265 12.12 -6.07 21.42
C ASP A 265 13.12 -5.32 22.32
N HIS A 266 12.99 -3.99 22.31
CA HIS A 266 13.86 -3.10 23.13
C HIS A 266 13.62 -3.19 24.65
N SER A 267 12.65 -3.97 25.11
CA SER A 267 12.43 -4.31 26.52
C SER A 267 13.05 -5.66 26.90
N GLY A 268 13.73 -6.31 25.92
CA GLY A 268 14.32 -7.64 26.09
C GLY A 268 13.30 -8.79 26.05
N ILE A 269 12.05 -8.49 25.66
CA ILE A 269 10.99 -9.48 25.55
C ILE A 269 11.18 -10.24 24.24
N CYS A 270 11.38 -11.55 24.32
CA CYS A 270 11.56 -12.41 23.16
C CYS A 270 10.25 -13.09 22.75
N SER A 271 9.85 -12.93 21.50
CA SER A 271 8.79 -13.72 20.88
C SER A 271 9.38 -14.73 19.91
N ILE A 272 8.75 -15.91 19.85
CA ILE A 272 9.19 -17.02 18.99
C ILE A 272 8.07 -17.33 18.01
N GLN A 273 8.43 -17.55 16.75
CA GLN A 273 7.51 -18.02 15.74
C GLN A 273 7.97 -19.36 15.17
N ARG A 274 7.02 -20.27 15.02
CA ARG A 274 7.24 -21.57 14.38
C ARG A 274 6.23 -21.74 13.26
N ARG A 275 6.69 -22.32 12.17
CA ARG A 275 5.86 -22.59 11.01
C ARG A 275 5.92 -24.07 10.68
N SER A 276 4.77 -24.70 10.50
CA SER A 276 4.64 -26.05 9.98
C SER A 276 3.68 -26.09 8.81
N CYS A 277 4.03 -26.88 7.78
CA CYS A 277 3.16 -27.09 6.62
C CYS A 277 2.36 -28.36 6.82
N THR A 278 1.07 -28.31 6.48
CA THR A 278 0.16 -29.45 6.50
C THR A 278 -0.32 -29.73 5.07
N SER A 279 -1.06 -30.81 4.87
CA SER A 279 -1.68 -31.12 3.57
C SER A 279 -2.80 -30.13 3.19
N THR A 280 -3.30 -29.35 4.14
CA THR A 280 -4.42 -28.42 3.97
C THR A 280 -4.03 -26.95 4.09
N GLY A 281 -2.78 -26.66 4.43
CA GLY A 281 -2.31 -25.28 4.59
C GLY A 281 -1.08 -25.16 5.48
N VAL A 282 -1.02 -24.10 6.26
CA VAL A 282 0.11 -23.75 7.12
C VAL A 282 -0.38 -23.47 8.54
N ILE A 283 0.35 -23.96 9.52
CA ILE A 283 0.16 -23.62 10.93
C ILE A 283 1.29 -22.69 11.34
N LEU A 284 0.95 -21.54 11.89
CA LEU A 284 1.84 -20.56 12.46
C LEU A 284 1.60 -20.48 13.97
N GLU A 285 2.61 -20.84 14.75
CA GLU A 285 2.63 -20.68 16.20
C GLU A 285 3.42 -19.43 16.57
N LYS A 286 2.83 -18.56 17.38
CA LYS A 286 3.45 -17.34 17.90
C LYS A 286 3.44 -17.40 19.43
N THR A 287 4.61 -17.52 20.03
CA THR A 287 4.77 -17.52 21.48
C THR A 287 5.33 -16.17 21.92
N ASP A 288 4.64 -15.49 22.82
CA ASP A 288 5.09 -14.22 23.40
C ASP A 288 6.17 -14.45 24.47
N GLY A 289 6.77 -13.36 24.96
CA GLY A 289 7.81 -13.41 26.00
C GLY A 289 7.33 -13.88 27.38
N ARG A 290 6.03 -14.08 27.57
CA ARG A 290 5.42 -14.66 28.79
C ARG A 290 5.11 -16.15 28.62
N GLY A 291 5.37 -16.71 27.43
CA GLY A 291 5.10 -18.11 27.10
C GLY A 291 3.68 -18.36 26.60
N ASN A 292 2.88 -17.33 26.38
CA ASN A 292 1.54 -17.51 25.78
C ASN A 292 1.68 -17.79 24.28
N THR A 293 1.05 -18.86 23.82
CA THR A 293 1.11 -19.25 22.42
C THR A 293 -0.23 -19.06 21.73
N ILE A 294 -0.24 -18.35 20.60
CA ILE A 294 -1.35 -18.23 19.67
C ILE A 294 -1.03 -19.12 18.47
N MET A 295 -1.98 -19.95 18.04
CA MET A 295 -1.87 -20.74 16.83
C MET A 295 -2.82 -20.22 15.77
N GLU A 296 -2.31 -20.00 14.57
CA GLU A 296 -3.06 -19.57 13.41
C GLU A 296 -2.92 -20.61 12.30
N GLU A 297 -4.03 -21.22 11.89
CA GLU A 297 -4.08 -22.17 10.79
C GLU A 297 -4.62 -21.47 9.55
N THR A 298 -3.90 -21.57 8.45
CA THR A 298 -4.32 -21.05 7.14
C THR A 298 -4.61 -22.19 6.17
N ASP A 299 -5.48 -21.95 5.20
CA ASP A 299 -5.68 -22.86 4.08
C ASP A 299 -4.57 -22.74 3.02
N LEU A 300 -4.68 -23.51 1.93
CA LEU A 300 -3.72 -23.49 0.82
C LEU A 300 -3.66 -22.14 0.08
N ALA A 301 -4.69 -21.30 0.18
CA ALA A 301 -4.71 -19.95 -0.35
C ALA A 301 -4.13 -18.91 0.64
N GLY A 302 -3.67 -19.35 1.83
CA GLY A 302 -3.13 -18.46 2.86
C GLY A 302 -4.18 -17.74 3.70
N ARG A 303 -5.48 -18.11 3.60
CA ARG A 303 -6.55 -17.48 4.36
C ARG A 303 -6.64 -18.11 5.76
N PRO A 304 -6.77 -17.32 6.85
CA PRO A 304 -6.88 -17.87 8.21
C PRO A 304 -8.21 -18.61 8.39
N VAL A 305 -8.13 -19.91 8.65
CA VAL A 305 -9.30 -20.78 8.85
C VAL A 305 -9.55 -21.12 10.32
N LYS A 306 -8.52 -21.02 11.16
CA LYS A 306 -8.66 -21.24 12.59
C LYS A 306 -7.60 -20.47 13.36
N THR A 307 -8.02 -19.83 14.45
CA THR A 307 -7.13 -19.18 15.42
C THR A 307 -7.41 -19.77 16.79
N THR A 308 -6.35 -20.19 17.50
CA THR A 308 -6.43 -20.71 18.86
C THR A 308 -5.68 -19.76 19.78
N ASP A 309 -6.33 -19.28 20.82
CA ASP A 309 -5.73 -18.42 21.83
C ASP A 309 -4.88 -19.21 22.84
N PRO A 310 -4.10 -18.55 23.72
CA PRO A 310 -3.27 -19.23 24.72
C PRO A 310 -4.07 -20.06 25.75
N SER A 311 -5.35 -19.83 25.89
CA SER A 311 -6.26 -20.59 26.79
C SER A 311 -6.87 -21.79 26.10
N GLY A 312 -6.58 -22.02 24.81
CA GLY A 312 -7.12 -23.10 24.01
C GLY A 312 -8.47 -22.80 23.36
N ASN A 313 -8.99 -21.57 23.48
CA ASN A 313 -10.22 -21.19 22.82
C ASN A 313 -10.01 -21.03 21.31
N CYS A 314 -10.89 -21.60 20.50
CA CYS A 314 -10.76 -21.62 19.05
C CYS A 314 -11.82 -20.75 18.37
N THR A 315 -11.38 -19.91 17.46
CA THR A 315 -12.26 -19.22 16.49
C THR A 315 -11.99 -19.83 15.12
N THR A 316 -13.05 -20.22 14.41
CA THR A 316 -12.94 -20.79 13.05
C THR A 316 -13.65 -19.92 12.02
N THR A 317 -13.05 -19.79 10.85
CA THR A 317 -13.59 -19.02 9.72
C THR A 317 -13.82 -19.95 8.54
N ARG A 318 -15.02 -19.94 8.01
CA ARG A 318 -15.37 -20.60 6.74
C ARG A 318 -15.53 -19.55 5.67
N TYR A 319 -14.93 -19.76 4.52
CA TYR A 319 -14.96 -18.84 3.39
C TYR A 319 -15.98 -19.27 2.32
N LEU A 320 -16.44 -18.31 1.53
CA LEU A 320 -17.24 -18.59 0.34
C LEU A 320 -16.38 -19.34 -0.69
N PRO A 321 -16.94 -20.31 -1.41
CA PRO A 321 -16.18 -21.08 -2.41
C PRO A 321 -15.66 -20.24 -3.58
N CYS A 322 -16.38 -19.15 -3.90
CA CYS A 322 -16.11 -18.31 -5.08
C CYS A 322 -15.12 -17.17 -4.82
N CYS A 323 -14.82 -16.83 -3.57
CA CYS A 323 -14.02 -15.65 -3.24
C CYS A 323 -13.40 -15.78 -1.84
N ASP A 324 -12.61 -14.77 -1.45
CA ASP A 324 -11.92 -14.76 -0.16
C ASP A 324 -12.76 -14.06 0.95
N HIS A 325 -14.07 -13.92 0.74
CA HIS A 325 -14.96 -13.37 1.76
C HIS A 325 -15.35 -14.45 2.78
N PRO A 326 -15.32 -14.15 4.10
CA PRO A 326 -15.82 -15.05 5.13
C PRO A 326 -17.31 -15.33 4.90
N ALA A 327 -17.69 -16.63 4.91
CA ALA A 327 -19.09 -17.02 4.90
C ALA A 327 -19.67 -17.03 6.32
N CYS A 328 -18.92 -17.64 7.27
CA CYS A 328 -19.28 -17.68 8.68
C CYS A 328 -18.02 -17.72 9.54
N ILE A 329 -18.10 -17.09 10.70
CA ILE A 329 -17.13 -17.16 11.78
C ILE A 329 -17.81 -17.83 12.96
N THR A 330 -17.17 -18.82 13.57
CA THR A 330 -17.64 -19.45 14.80
C THR A 330 -16.68 -19.10 15.92
N ASP A 331 -17.17 -18.52 16.99
CA ASP A 331 -16.38 -18.16 18.16
C ASP A 331 -16.11 -19.36 19.08
N ALA A 332 -15.33 -19.16 20.13
CA ALA A 332 -14.94 -20.20 21.08
C ALA A 332 -16.12 -20.75 21.90
N LEU A 333 -17.23 -20.07 22.00
CA LEU A 333 -18.43 -20.49 22.69
C LEU A 333 -19.41 -21.20 21.76
N GLY A 334 -19.07 -21.37 20.46
CA GLY A 334 -19.93 -21.94 19.44
C GLY A 334 -20.93 -20.93 18.84
N GLY A 335 -20.85 -19.66 19.21
CA GLY A 335 -21.62 -18.60 18.60
C GLY A 335 -21.20 -18.39 17.16
N THR A 336 -22.14 -18.20 16.26
CA THR A 336 -21.88 -18.00 14.82
C THR A 336 -22.24 -16.61 14.37
N THR A 337 -21.38 -16.04 13.51
CA THR A 337 -21.65 -14.82 12.74
C THR A 337 -21.45 -15.15 11.26
N CYS A 338 -22.52 -15.07 10.47
CA CYS A 338 -22.51 -15.36 9.04
C CYS A 338 -22.77 -14.10 8.22
N TYR A 339 -22.29 -14.09 6.99
CA TYR A 339 -22.32 -12.92 6.12
C TYR A 339 -22.91 -13.30 4.75
N SER A 340 -23.65 -12.36 4.18
CA SER A 340 -24.05 -12.38 2.77
C SER A 340 -23.41 -11.21 2.02
N TYR A 341 -23.15 -11.43 0.74
CA TYR A 341 -22.50 -10.46 -0.12
C TYR A 341 -23.26 -10.32 -1.43
N ASP A 342 -23.20 -9.15 -2.02
CA ASP A 342 -23.66 -8.94 -3.39
C ASP A 342 -22.56 -9.36 -4.40
N ILE A 343 -22.89 -9.22 -5.69
CA ILE A 343 -21.98 -9.61 -6.78
C ILE A 343 -20.71 -8.78 -6.82
N ARG A 344 -20.69 -7.57 -6.20
CA ARG A 344 -19.50 -6.71 -6.07
C ARG A 344 -18.64 -7.08 -4.85
N GLY A 345 -19.05 -8.06 -4.04
CA GLY A 345 -18.38 -8.44 -2.81
C GLY A 345 -18.66 -7.53 -1.62
N ARG A 346 -19.68 -6.64 -1.70
CA ARG A 346 -20.10 -5.79 -0.58
C ARG A 346 -21.01 -6.59 0.36
N LYS A 347 -20.78 -6.46 1.66
CA LYS A 347 -21.57 -7.16 2.69
C LYS A 347 -23.02 -6.66 2.70
N THR A 348 -23.99 -7.52 2.38
CA THR A 348 -25.41 -7.18 2.35
C THR A 348 -26.16 -7.60 3.59
N ALA A 349 -25.67 -8.59 4.32
CA ALA A 349 -26.24 -8.97 5.60
C ALA A 349 -25.19 -9.58 6.53
N GLU A 350 -25.42 -9.46 7.82
CA GLU A 350 -24.79 -10.23 8.87
C GLU A 350 -25.84 -10.80 9.81
N TYR A 351 -25.67 -12.06 10.19
CA TYR A 351 -26.64 -12.79 11.02
C TYR A 351 -25.99 -13.96 11.71
N GLY A 352 -26.63 -14.52 12.70
CA GLY A 352 -26.11 -15.70 13.40
C GLY A 352 -26.58 -15.75 14.85
N THR A 353 -25.97 -16.67 15.63
CA THR A 353 -26.31 -16.83 17.04
C THR A 353 -25.53 -15.89 17.96
N ALA A 354 -24.42 -15.35 17.47
CA ALA A 354 -23.55 -14.44 18.24
C ALA A 354 -23.94 -12.96 18.11
N ILE A 355 -24.73 -12.59 17.10
CA ILE A 355 -25.08 -11.20 16.81
C ILE A 355 -26.56 -11.06 16.46
N GLN A 356 -27.08 -9.83 16.58
CA GLN A 356 -28.38 -9.49 16.01
C GLN A 356 -28.26 -9.32 14.50
N PRO A 357 -29.22 -9.83 13.70
CA PRO A 357 -29.20 -9.67 12.26
C PRO A 357 -29.22 -8.21 11.84
N ALA A 358 -28.41 -7.86 10.83
CA ALA A 358 -28.38 -6.55 10.21
C ALA A 358 -28.28 -6.67 8.69
N CYS A 359 -28.99 -5.81 7.95
CA CYS A 359 -28.94 -5.73 6.50
C CYS A 359 -28.39 -4.38 6.04
N PHE A 360 -27.61 -4.40 4.95
CA PHE A 360 -26.94 -3.23 4.40
C PHE A 360 -27.40 -3.01 2.96
N ALA A 361 -27.79 -1.79 2.62
CA ALA A 361 -28.04 -1.37 1.26
C ALA A 361 -27.01 -0.30 0.84
N TYR A 362 -26.63 -0.33 -0.43
CA TYR A 362 -25.59 0.53 -0.98
C TYR A 362 -26.10 1.32 -2.18
N ASP A 363 -25.62 2.54 -2.31
CA ASP A 363 -25.78 3.30 -3.55
C ASP A 363 -24.74 2.85 -4.60
N GLU A 364 -24.80 3.49 -5.76
CA GLU A 364 -23.92 3.20 -6.89
C GLU A 364 -22.48 3.64 -6.66
N ALA A 365 -22.23 4.51 -5.69
CA ALA A 365 -20.91 4.96 -5.26
C ALA A 365 -20.35 4.10 -4.12
N ASP A 366 -20.97 2.91 -3.85
CA ASP A 366 -20.60 1.95 -2.82
C ASP A 366 -20.73 2.50 -1.38
N ARG A 367 -21.53 3.55 -1.18
CA ARG A 367 -21.83 4.11 0.15
C ARG A 367 -23.04 3.41 0.74
N ILE A 368 -23.00 3.12 2.05
CA ILE A 368 -24.16 2.57 2.76
C ILE A 368 -25.27 3.63 2.81
N VAL A 369 -26.44 3.29 2.30
CA VAL A 369 -27.62 4.17 2.29
C VAL A 369 -28.73 3.69 3.22
N ALA A 370 -28.72 2.43 3.65
CA ALA A 370 -29.64 1.92 4.66
C ALA A 370 -28.96 0.84 5.51
N LEU A 371 -29.32 0.82 6.79
CA LEU A 371 -28.99 -0.21 7.78
C LEU A 371 -30.30 -0.56 8.51
N THR A 372 -30.68 -1.83 8.48
CA THR A 372 -31.91 -2.35 9.11
C THR A 372 -31.61 -3.63 9.88
#